data_9d6a651dd8381c1ac82222caf90b4b96
#
_entry.id   9d6a651dd8381c1ac82222caf90b4b96
#
_cell.length_a   1.000
_cell.length_b   1.000
_cell.length_c   1.000
_cell.angle_alpha   90.00
_cell.angle_beta   90.00
_cell.angle_gamma   90.00
#
_symmetry.space_group_name_H-M   'P 1'
#
loop_
_entity.id
_entity.type
_entity.pdbx_description
1 polymer ?
#
loop_
_entity_poly.entity_id
_entity_poly.type
_entity_poly.pdbx_seq_one_letter_code
_entity_poly.pdbx_strand_id
1 'polypeptide(L)'
;MIFLECNCNGHAESCHYDENMYNARMDKGIQGSGGVCDLCQHNTEGPQCESCLQWFYQDPTLQLNDTEICKPCDCEPDGTTNEGLCDQTTDEEEGLVAGKCHCKTFTDGPRCAECKNGYWNFTAENPDGCQGIRIV
;
A
#
# COMPACT_ATOMS: atom_id res chain seq x y z
N MET A 1 -8.67 23.49 -30.20
CA MET A 1 -7.50 22.84 -29.58
C MET A 1 -7.91 22.31 -28.20
N ILE A 2 -7.86 21.03 -28.01
CA ILE A 2 -8.16 20.42 -26.71
C ILE A 2 -6.89 20.46 -25.87
N PHE A 3 -6.99 21.13 -24.74
CA PHE A 3 -5.88 21.20 -23.80
C PHE A 3 -5.99 20.05 -22.81
N LEU A 4 -4.99 19.14 -22.81
CA LEU A 4 -4.97 18.00 -21.90
C LEU A 4 -4.18 18.36 -20.64
N GLU A 5 -4.89 18.52 -19.53
CA GLU A 5 -4.27 18.73 -18.24
C GLU A 5 -4.17 17.41 -17.50
N CYS A 6 -3.00 17.12 -16.97
CA CYS A 6 -2.74 15.93 -16.19
C CYS A 6 -2.11 16.30 -14.87
N ASN A 7 -2.68 15.80 -13.81
CA ASN A 7 -2.05 15.87 -12.50
C ASN A 7 -1.54 14.48 -12.15
N CYS A 8 -0.23 14.31 -12.25
CA CYS A 8 0.43 13.04 -11.96
C CYS A 8 1.19 13.07 -10.63
N ASN A 9 0.95 14.10 -9.82
CA ASN A 9 1.56 14.25 -8.51
C ASN A 9 3.09 14.20 -8.55
N GLY A 10 3.69 14.62 -9.69
CA GLY A 10 5.14 14.60 -9.87
C GLY A 10 5.73 13.23 -10.16
N HIS A 11 4.92 12.21 -10.41
CA HIS A 11 5.38 10.84 -10.58
C HIS A 11 5.28 10.33 -12.02
N ALA A 12 4.96 11.19 -12.98
CA ALA A 12 4.95 10.83 -14.38
C ALA A 12 5.31 12.05 -15.23
N GLU A 13 5.92 11.79 -16.39
CA GLU A 13 6.35 12.85 -17.31
C GLU A 13 5.35 13.08 -18.43
N SER A 14 4.42 12.16 -18.65
CA SER A 14 3.44 12.24 -19.72
C SER A 14 2.11 11.63 -19.30
N CYS A 15 1.08 11.96 -20.07
CA CYS A 15 -0.25 11.41 -19.86
C CYS A 15 -0.98 11.34 -21.20
N HIS A 16 -2.10 10.62 -21.22
CA HIS A 16 -2.97 10.52 -22.40
C HIS A 16 -4.42 10.74 -22.00
N TYR A 17 -5.25 11.03 -23.00
CA TYR A 17 -6.70 11.22 -22.80
C TYR A 17 -7.39 9.86 -22.79
N ASP A 18 -8.28 9.66 -21.80
CA ASP A 18 -9.13 8.48 -21.72
C ASP A 18 -10.57 8.94 -21.55
N GLU A 19 -11.40 8.62 -22.54
CA GLU A 19 -12.81 9.04 -22.56
C GLU A 19 -13.60 8.43 -21.40
N ASN A 20 -13.35 7.18 -21.08
CA ASN A 20 -14.02 6.51 -19.96
C ASN A 20 -13.69 7.19 -18.63
N MET A 21 -12.46 7.59 -18.44
CA MET A 21 -12.04 8.31 -17.24
C MET A 21 -12.69 9.70 -17.17
N TYR A 22 -12.75 10.39 -18.29
CA TYR A 22 -13.42 11.69 -18.37
C TYR A 22 -14.89 11.58 -17.97
N ASN A 23 -15.60 10.60 -18.53
CA ASN A 23 -17.01 10.37 -18.24
C ASN A 23 -17.22 9.96 -16.77
N ALA A 24 -16.38 9.11 -16.24
CA ALA A 24 -16.45 8.67 -14.84
C ALA A 24 -16.28 9.86 -13.87
N ARG A 25 -15.35 10.76 -14.17
CA ARG A 25 -15.14 11.97 -13.36
C ARG A 25 -16.33 12.91 -13.45
N MET A 26 -16.87 13.10 -14.64
CA MET A 26 -18.05 13.97 -14.84
C MET A 26 -19.27 13.42 -14.10
N ASP A 27 -19.48 12.10 -14.12
CA ASP A 27 -20.60 11.47 -13.41
C ASP A 27 -20.52 11.66 -11.90
N LYS A 28 -19.31 11.81 -11.36
CA LYS A 28 -19.09 12.09 -9.94
C LYS A 28 -19.10 13.58 -9.62
N GLY A 29 -19.33 14.43 -10.61
CA GLY A 29 -19.30 15.87 -10.42
C GLY A 29 -17.89 16.44 -10.28
N ILE A 30 -16.88 15.69 -10.63
CA ILE A 30 -15.49 16.13 -10.56
C ILE A 30 -15.15 16.82 -11.88
N GLN A 31 -14.75 18.09 -11.80
CA GLN A 31 -14.26 18.80 -12.95
C GLN A 31 -12.81 18.45 -13.22
N GLY A 32 -12.50 18.13 -14.46
CA GLY A 32 -11.15 17.81 -14.85
C GLY A 32 -11.09 17.25 -16.25
N SER A 33 -9.89 17.02 -16.74
CA SER A 33 -9.66 16.40 -18.04
C SER A 33 -9.77 14.88 -17.91
N GLY A 34 -9.87 14.20 -19.05
CA GLY A 34 -9.74 12.74 -19.08
C GLY A 34 -8.28 12.26 -19.07
N GLY A 35 -7.37 13.05 -18.50
CA GLY A 35 -5.96 12.73 -18.47
C GLY A 35 -5.63 11.54 -17.56
N VAL A 36 -4.90 10.59 -18.11
CA VAL A 36 -4.39 9.42 -17.38
C VAL A 36 -2.88 9.41 -17.51
N CYS A 37 -2.20 9.36 -16.38
CA CYS A 37 -0.76 9.40 -16.34
C CYS A 37 -0.14 8.13 -16.93
N ASP A 38 0.93 8.30 -17.70
CA ASP A 38 1.68 7.20 -18.31
C ASP A 38 2.89 6.86 -17.45
N LEU A 39 3.14 5.57 -17.26
CA LEU A 39 4.37 5.09 -16.62
C LEU A 39 4.65 5.79 -15.28
N CYS A 40 3.78 5.58 -14.31
CA CYS A 40 3.98 6.13 -12.97
C CYS A 40 5.33 5.67 -12.40
N GLN A 41 6.09 6.62 -11.86
CA GLN A 41 7.40 6.40 -11.26
C GLN A 41 7.28 6.40 -9.73
N HIS A 42 8.39 6.14 -9.04
CA HIS A 42 8.49 6.21 -7.58
C HIS A 42 7.53 5.23 -6.87
N ASN A 43 7.31 4.05 -7.50
CA ASN A 43 6.47 2.98 -6.94
C ASN A 43 5.02 3.41 -6.75
N THR A 44 4.55 4.31 -7.60
CA THR A 44 3.15 4.76 -7.61
C THR A 44 2.37 4.12 -8.74
N GLU A 45 1.05 4.12 -8.61
CA GLU A 45 0.12 3.64 -9.63
C GLU A 45 -1.18 4.44 -9.57
N GLY A 46 -2.07 4.15 -10.48
CA GLY A 46 -3.35 4.83 -10.60
C GLY A 46 -3.34 5.85 -11.73
N PRO A 47 -4.53 6.33 -12.15
CA PRO A 47 -4.62 7.28 -13.27
C PRO A 47 -3.90 8.60 -13.04
N GLN A 48 -3.64 8.95 -11.78
CA GLN A 48 -2.91 10.16 -11.41
C GLN A 48 -1.67 9.86 -10.59
N CYS A 49 -1.21 8.60 -10.59
CA CYS A 49 -0.10 8.13 -9.76
C CYS A 49 -0.32 8.47 -8.28
N GLU A 50 -1.56 8.34 -7.83
CA GLU A 50 -1.98 8.76 -6.50
C GLU A 50 -1.90 7.66 -5.45
N SER A 51 -1.64 6.43 -5.86
CA SER A 51 -1.57 5.26 -4.97
C SER A 51 -0.20 4.62 -5.02
N CYS A 52 0.15 3.87 -4.00
CA CYS A 52 1.38 3.08 -3.99
C CYS A 52 1.12 1.69 -4.58
N LEU A 53 2.14 1.11 -5.21
CA LEU A 53 2.09 -0.26 -5.70
C LEU A 53 1.88 -1.24 -4.54
N GLN A 54 1.42 -2.44 -4.86
CA GLN A 54 1.37 -3.54 -3.89
C GLN A 54 2.76 -3.75 -3.28
N TRP A 55 2.83 -4.07 -1.99
CA TRP A 55 4.06 -4.21 -1.19
C TRP A 55 4.71 -2.89 -0.79
N PHE A 56 4.05 -1.76 -1.08
CA PHE A 56 4.48 -0.43 -0.68
C PHE A 56 3.38 0.27 0.09
N TYR A 57 3.75 1.24 0.91
CA TYR A 57 2.81 2.05 1.67
C TYR A 57 3.11 3.54 1.50
N GLN A 58 2.07 4.36 1.65
CA GLN A 58 2.19 5.81 1.56
C GLN A 58 2.64 6.36 2.91
N ASP A 59 3.80 7.01 2.94
CA ASP A 59 4.33 7.62 4.16
C ASP A 59 3.47 8.83 4.55
N PRO A 60 2.76 8.77 5.70
CA PRO A 60 1.85 9.85 6.09
C PRO A 60 2.56 11.14 6.50
N THR A 61 3.88 11.12 6.66
CA THR A 61 4.67 12.30 7.01
C THR A 61 5.12 13.10 5.80
N LEU A 62 4.92 12.56 4.58
CA LEU A 62 5.34 13.18 3.34
C LEU A 62 4.14 13.64 2.53
N GLN A 63 4.39 14.57 1.59
CA GLN A 63 3.38 15.00 0.63
C GLN A 63 3.31 14.02 -0.54
N LEU A 64 2.16 13.94 -1.19
CA LEU A 64 1.94 12.98 -2.28
C LEU A 64 2.91 13.17 -3.44
N ASN A 65 3.40 14.38 -3.68
CA ASN A 65 4.35 14.68 -4.74
C ASN A 65 5.82 14.39 -4.39
N ASP A 66 6.09 13.89 -3.19
CA ASP A 66 7.44 13.51 -2.78
C ASP A 66 7.87 12.23 -3.49
N THR A 67 9.11 12.18 -3.98
CA THR A 67 9.64 11.00 -4.66
C THR A 67 9.78 9.80 -3.74
N GLU A 68 9.80 10.01 -2.43
CA GLU A 68 9.90 8.97 -1.40
C GLU A 68 8.55 8.61 -0.80
N ILE A 69 7.45 9.04 -1.41
CA ILE A 69 6.10 8.85 -0.84
C ILE A 69 5.74 7.38 -0.63
N CYS A 70 6.16 6.51 -1.53
CA CYS A 70 5.88 5.08 -1.43
C CYS A 70 7.11 4.35 -0.91
N LYS A 71 6.98 3.74 0.26
CA LYS A 71 8.04 2.99 0.93
C LYS A 71 7.69 1.51 0.96
N PRO A 72 8.69 0.63 0.84
CA PRO A 72 8.41 -0.81 0.85
C PRO A 72 7.88 -1.27 2.20
N CYS A 73 6.90 -2.17 2.18
CA CYS A 73 6.46 -2.86 3.39
C CYS A 73 7.62 -3.68 3.96
N ASP A 74 7.93 -3.48 5.23
CA ASP A 74 9.01 -4.21 5.89
C ASP A 74 8.40 -5.23 6.86
N CYS A 75 7.72 -6.22 6.29
CA CYS A 75 7.05 -7.27 7.05
C CYS A 75 7.63 -8.62 6.70
N GLU A 76 7.77 -9.49 7.70
CA GLU A 76 8.21 -10.86 7.46
C GLU A 76 7.07 -11.65 6.81
N PRO A 77 7.24 -12.15 5.57
CA PRO A 77 6.17 -12.87 4.88
C PRO A 77 5.67 -14.09 5.64
N ASP A 78 6.58 -14.79 6.31
CA ASP A 78 6.24 -16.02 7.04
C ASP A 78 5.50 -15.77 8.34
N GLY A 79 5.60 -14.55 8.87
CA GLY A 79 4.97 -14.18 10.14
C GLY A 79 3.70 -13.36 10.00
N THR A 80 3.29 -13.03 8.77
CA THR A 80 2.11 -12.22 8.52
C THR A 80 0.99 -13.05 7.91
N THR A 81 -0.26 -12.59 8.09
CA THR A 81 -1.44 -13.29 7.58
C THR A 81 -1.62 -13.13 6.07
N ASN A 82 -0.93 -12.18 5.47
CA ASN A 82 -1.10 -11.77 4.07
C ASN A 82 0.23 -11.66 3.32
N GLU A 83 1.14 -12.57 3.59
CA GLU A 83 2.40 -12.74 2.86
C GLU A 83 3.34 -11.53 2.90
N GLY A 84 3.24 -10.72 3.95
CA GLY A 84 4.12 -9.57 4.13
C GLY A 84 3.53 -8.25 3.66
N LEU A 85 2.27 -8.23 3.23
CA LEU A 85 1.59 -6.98 2.89
C LEU A 85 1.36 -6.15 4.14
N CYS A 86 1.51 -4.83 4.00
CA CYS A 86 1.19 -3.89 5.07
C CYS A 86 0.02 -3.01 4.63
N ASP A 87 -0.53 -2.25 5.56
CA ASP A 87 -1.54 -1.25 5.23
C ASP A 87 -0.91 -0.19 4.34
N GLN A 88 -1.54 0.12 3.21
CA GLN A 88 -0.97 1.05 2.24
C GLN A 88 -1.20 2.52 2.60
N THR A 89 -2.29 2.80 3.29
CA THR A 89 -2.65 4.16 3.68
C THR A 89 -3.15 4.18 5.12
N THR A 90 -3.15 5.36 5.72
CA THR A 90 -3.74 5.54 7.04
C THR A 90 -5.20 5.96 6.88
N ASP A 91 -6.12 5.20 7.48
CA ASP A 91 -7.54 5.50 7.52
C ASP A 91 -8.08 5.12 8.89
N GLU A 92 -8.32 6.14 9.71
CA GLU A 92 -8.78 5.92 11.09
C GLU A 92 -10.15 5.26 11.16
N GLU A 93 -11.04 5.52 10.22
CA GLU A 93 -12.37 4.93 10.18
C GLU A 93 -12.31 3.43 9.88
N GLU A 94 -11.40 3.02 9.02
CA GLU A 94 -11.20 1.61 8.68
C GLU A 94 -10.16 0.92 9.57
N GLY A 95 -9.53 1.65 10.48
CA GLY A 95 -8.51 1.12 11.36
C GLY A 95 -7.18 0.82 10.67
N LEU A 96 -6.93 1.46 9.53
CA LEU A 96 -5.70 1.26 8.77
C LEU A 96 -4.61 2.22 9.24
N VAL A 97 -3.38 1.71 9.33
CA VAL A 97 -2.20 2.51 9.65
C VAL A 97 -1.11 2.20 8.62
N ALA A 98 -0.75 3.17 7.80
CA ALA A 98 0.23 2.98 6.72
C ALA A 98 1.51 2.34 7.25
N GLY A 99 1.92 1.25 6.61
CA GLY A 99 3.13 0.50 6.98
C GLY A 99 2.93 -0.56 8.04
N LYS A 100 1.72 -0.67 8.60
CA LYS A 100 1.46 -1.65 9.67
C LYS A 100 1.39 -3.06 9.11
N CYS A 101 2.17 -3.96 9.71
CA CYS A 101 2.13 -5.39 9.40
C CYS A 101 1.02 -6.09 10.18
N HIS A 102 0.43 -7.10 9.57
CA HIS A 102 -0.63 -7.92 10.19
C HIS A 102 -0.05 -9.25 10.60
N CYS A 103 0.29 -9.37 11.88
CA CYS A 103 0.93 -10.56 12.41
C CYS A 103 -0.02 -11.75 12.50
N LYS A 104 0.50 -12.95 12.25
CA LYS A 104 -0.19 -14.18 12.58
C LYS A 104 -0.43 -14.23 14.09
N THR A 105 -1.33 -15.10 14.53
CA THR A 105 -1.82 -15.14 15.91
C THR A 105 -0.72 -15.14 16.96
N PHE A 106 0.36 -15.92 16.73
CA PHE A 106 1.42 -16.09 17.71
C PHE A 106 2.75 -15.49 17.28
N THR A 107 2.73 -14.63 16.27
CA THR A 107 3.91 -13.81 15.91
C THR A 107 3.79 -12.42 16.49
N ASP A 108 4.91 -11.75 16.64
CA ASP A 108 4.99 -10.45 17.31
C ASP A 108 6.11 -9.60 16.70
N GLY A 109 6.18 -8.37 17.16
CA GLY A 109 7.16 -7.40 16.69
C GLY A 109 6.62 -6.54 15.55
N PRO A 110 7.30 -5.42 15.22
CA PRO A 110 6.83 -4.50 14.18
C PRO A 110 6.83 -5.13 12.78
N ARG A 111 7.66 -6.14 12.56
CA ARG A 111 7.78 -6.85 11.29
C ARG A 111 7.08 -8.22 11.32
N CYS A 112 6.54 -8.64 12.45
CA CYS A 112 5.99 -9.98 12.66
C CYS A 112 7.05 -11.09 12.46
N ALA A 113 8.29 -10.81 12.84
CA ALA A 113 9.43 -11.69 12.60
C ALA A 113 9.78 -12.55 13.82
N GLU A 114 9.05 -12.40 14.91
CA GLU A 114 9.33 -13.08 16.17
C GLU A 114 8.11 -13.83 16.67
N CYS A 115 8.34 -14.83 17.52
CA CYS A 115 7.25 -15.46 18.24
C CYS A 115 6.84 -14.63 19.46
N LYS A 116 5.56 -14.63 19.78
CA LYS A 116 5.09 -14.05 21.04
C LYS A 116 5.74 -14.75 22.21
N ASN A 117 5.85 -14.05 23.34
CA ASN A 117 6.42 -14.60 24.56
C ASN A 117 5.66 -15.88 24.96
N GLY A 118 6.39 -16.96 25.20
CA GLY A 118 5.82 -18.27 25.49
C GLY A 118 5.53 -19.13 24.27
N TYR A 119 5.88 -18.66 23.07
CA TYR A 119 5.71 -19.40 21.82
C TYR A 119 7.07 -19.64 21.15
N TRP A 120 7.12 -20.61 20.24
CA TRP A 120 8.38 -21.04 19.64
C TRP A 120 8.12 -21.67 18.26
N ASN A 121 9.19 -22.07 17.60
CA ASN A 121 9.16 -22.76 16.32
C ASN A 121 8.45 -21.97 15.22
N PHE A 122 9.00 -20.78 14.90
CA PHE A 122 8.53 -19.95 13.81
C PHE A 122 8.65 -20.68 12.49
N THR A 123 7.53 -20.92 11.80
CA THR A 123 7.53 -21.55 10.47
C THR A 123 6.51 -20.87 9.54
N ALA A 124 6.82 -20.88 8.24
CA ALA A 124 5.94 -20.34 7.21
C ALA A 124 4.66 -21.19 7.07
N GLU A 125 4.78 -22.49 7.26
CA GLU A 125 3.66 -23.43 7.09
C GLU A 125 2.62 -23.35 8.20
N ASN A 126 3.01 -22.85 9.36
CA ASN A 126 2.07 -22.71 10.48
C ASN A 126 1.20 -21.47 10.27
N PRO A 127 -0.14 -21.63 10.10
CA PRO A 127 -1.02 -20.46 9.92
C PRO A 127 -1.04 -19.53 11.12
N ASP A 128 -0.62 -19.96 12.29
CA ASP A 128 -0.49 -19.14 13.49
C ASP A 128 0.93 -18.60 13.68
N GLY A 129 1.87 -19.01 12.83
CA GLY A 129 3.25 -18.56 12.82
C GLY A 129 4.16 -19.30 13.77
N CYS A 130 3.75 -19.46 15.02
CA CYS A 130 4.51 -20.12 16.07
C CYS A 130 3.64 -21.10 16.84
N GLN A 131 4.28 -22.00 17.59
CA GLN A 131 3.59 -22.99 18.42
C GLN A 131 3.62 -22.56 19.87
N GLY A 132 2.55 -22.91 20.60
CA GLY A 132 2.53 -22.74 22.03
C GLY A 132 3.39 -23.78 22.74
N ILE A 133 3.95 -23.42 23.89
CA ILE A 133 4.71 -24.34 24.72
C ILE A 133 3.72 -25.34 25.31
N ARG A 134 3.97 -26.64 25.08
CA ARG A 134 3.19 -27.69 25.68
C ARG A 134 3.79 -28.01 27.05
N ILE A 135 3.00 -27.75 28.08
CA ILE A 135 3.35 -28.15 29.42
C ILE A 135 2.66 -29.48 29.67
N VAL A 136 3.44 -30.52 29.93
CA VAL A 136 2.93 -31.88 30.20
C VAL A 136 3.03 -32.14 31.67
#